data_56429dfe02d5226b3a500cf8fe7c0dd8
#
_entry.id   56429dfe02d5226b3a500cf8fe7c0dd8
#
_cell.length_a   1.000
_cell.length_b   1.000
_cell.length_c   1.000
_cell.angle_alpha   90.00
_cell.angle_beta   90.00
_cell.angle_gamma   90.00
#
_symmetry.space_group_name_H-M   'P 1'
#
loop_
_entity.id
_entity.type
_entity.pdbx_description
1 polymer ?
#
loop_
_entity_poly.entity_id
_entity_poly.type
_entity_poly.pdbx_seq_one_letter_code
_entity_poly.pdbx_strand_id
1 'polypeptide(L)'
;MYRVPADQATPAQITEMQQRLLDWPQLQRYRGENVALTPVAPGTKRVVFYGDSITEGWGRTGSERFFPGKPYVNRGISGQTTAQMLLRFQQDVIALKPALVVILAGTNDIAGNTGPTTQAMIEDNLHAMVELAQAHNIRIVLASVLPVSDYPWQPGVQPAGKVTALNRVLRAYAEEQGLVYLDYHTAMTNKDGGLDPELAADGVHPTPAGYAKMVPLAEAAIALAQGR
;
A
#
# COMPACT_ATOMS: atom_id res chain seq x y z
N MET A 1 9.13 3.39 13.33
CA MET A 1 10.10 4.50 13.22
C MET A 1 10.73 4.75 14.58
N TYR A 2 12.05 4.89 14.67
CA TYR A 2 12.72 5.14 15.94
C TYR A 2 12.50 6.58 16.37
N ARG A 3 11.72 6.77 17.45
CA ARG A 3 11.60 8.05 18.17
C ARG A 3 12.48 8.05 19.43
N VAL A 4 13.61 7.35 19.36
CA VAL A 4 14.58 7.39 20.44
C VAL A 4 15.37 8.67 20.27
N PRO A 5 15.48 9.52 21.29
CA PRO A 5 16.41 10.65 21.28
C PRO A 5 17.82 10.20 20.91
N ALA A 6 18.53 11.02 20.14
CA ALA A 6 19.84 10.62 19.59
C ALA A 6 20.86 10.21 20.66
N ASP A 7 20.77 10.81 21.85
CA ASP A 7 21.57 10.51 23.04
C ASP A 7 21.20 9.20 23.76
N GLN A 8 20.05 8.60 23.42
CA GLN A 8 19.54 7.36 23.98
C GLN A 8 19.58 6.20 22.97
N ALA A 9 19.94 6.46 21.72
CA ALA A 9 19.97 5.44 20.69
C ALA A 9 21.17 4.49 20.90
N THR A 10 20.91 3.19 20.82
CA THR A 10 21.97 2.19 20.83
C THR A 10 22.79 2.23 19.54
N PRO A 11 24.06 1.74 19.54
CA PRO A 11 24.87 1.66 18.32
C PRO A 11 24.17 0.91 17.17
N ALA A 12 23.43 -0.16 17.48
CA ALA A 12 22.66 -0.91 16.49
C ALA A 12 21.54 -0.07 15.87
N GLN A 13 20.81 0.70 16.68
CA GLN A 13 19.77 1.61 16.20
C GLN A 13 20.37 2.75 15.34
N ILE A 14 21.51 3.29 15.73
CA ILE A 14 22.22 4.30 14.93
C ILE A 14 22.62 3.74 13.57
N THR A 15 23.21 2.54 13.54
CA THR A 15 23.60 1.86 12.30
C THR A 15 22.37 1.63 11.39
N GLU A 16 21.27 1.15 11.95
CA GLU A 16 20.03 0.95 11.19
C GLU A 16 19.49 2.27 10.65
N MET A 17 19.49 3.34 11.46
CA MET A 17 19.07 4.66 10.99
C MET A 17 19.94 5.17 9.83
N GLN A 18 21.27 4.99 9.91
CA GLN A 18 22.20 5.34 8.85
C GLN A 18 21.92 4.55 7.56
N GLN A 19 21.70 3.24 7.66
CA GLN A 19 21.36 2.39 6.51
C GLN A 19 20.03 2.83 5.86
N ARG A 20 19.03 3.17 6.66
CA ARG A 20 17.76 3.71 6.16
C ARG A 20 17.92 5.07 5.45
N LEU A 21 18.87 5.91 5.87
CA LEU A 21 19.15 7.16 5.19
C LEU A 21 19.86 6.95 3.85
N LEU A 22 20.72 5.92 3.74
CA LEU A 22 21.43 5.60 2.50
C LEU A 22 20.51 5.11 1.38
N ASP A 23 19.41 4.45 1.73
CA ASP A 23 18.37 4.00 0.79
C ASP A 23 16.98 4.26 1.40
N TRP A 24 16.66 5.55 1.60
CA TRP A 24 15.42 5.96 2.24
C TRP A 24 14.15 5.40 1.57
N PRO A 25 14.02 5.36 0.23
CA PRO A 25 12.87 4.74 -0.44
C PRO A 25 12.97 3.22 -0.58
N GLN A 26 14.06 2.60 -0.10
CA GLN A 26 14.33 1.16 -0.18
C GLN A 26 14.34 0.65 -1.64
N LEU A 27 15.06 1.34 -2.52
CA LEU A 27 15.19 0.99 -3.94
C LEU A 27 15.86 -0.38 -4.16
N GLN A 28 16.66 -0.86 -3.21
CA GLN A 28 17.31 -2.16 -3.29
C GLN A 28 16.38 -3.32 -2.92
N ARG A 29 15.25 -3.05 -2.25
CA ARG A 29 14.38 -4.08 -1.64
C ARG A 29 13.92 -5.16 -2.62
N TYR A 30 13.46 -4.76 -3.80
CA TYR A 30 12.95 -5.67 -4.83
C TYR A 30 13.84 -5.80 -6.06
N ARG A 31 15.02 -5.18 -6.07
CA ARG A 31 15.89 -5.14 -7.26
C ARG A 31 16.22 -6.53 -7.79
N GLY A 32 16.61 -7.47 -6.94
CA GLY A 32 16.92 -8.84 -7.34
C GLY A 32 15.70 -9.59 -7.86
N GLU A 33 14.57 -9.46 -7.17
CA GLU A 33 13.31 -10.08 -7.59
C GLU A 33 12.79 -9.48 -8.92
N ASN A 34 12.94 -8.17 -9.12
CA ASN A 34 12.54 -7.50 -10.36
C ASN A 34 13.34 -8.00 -11.55
N VAL A 35 14.65 -8.20 -11.38
CA VAL A 35 15.53 -8.77 -12.42
C VAL A 35 15.19 -10.23 -12.72
N ALA A 36 14.85 -11.02 -11.68
CA ALA A 36 14.50 -12.43 -11.83
C ALA A 36 13.08 -12.65 -12.38
N LEU A 37 12.24 -11.61 -12.44
CA LEU A 37 10.87 -11.72 -12.95
C LEU A 37 10.89 -12.12 -14.43
N THR A 38 10.27 -13.26 -14.72
CA THR A 38 10.09 -13.72 -16.10
C THR A 38 9.40 -12.63 -16.95
N PRO A 39 9.85 -12.37 -18.17
CA PRO A 39 9.16 -11.47 -19.08
C PRO A 39 7.68 -11.84 -19.21
N VAL A 40 6.84 -10.84 -19.37
CA VAL A 40 5.39 -11.06 -19.53
C VAL A 40 5.14 -11.81 -20.83
N ALA A 41 4.64 -13.03 -20.74
CA ALA A 41 4.26 -13.80 -21.93
C ALA A 41 3.11 -13.10 -22.67
N PRO A 42 3.05 -13.21 -24.01
CA PRO A 42 1.94 -12.66 -24.78
C PRO A 42 0.60 -13.11 -24.23
N GLY A 43 -0.34 -12.18 -24.05
CA GLY A 43 -1.66 -12.43 -23.49
C GLY A 43 -1.73 -12.50 -21.96
N THR A 44 -0.60 -12.52 -21.24
CA THR A 44 -0.59 -12.50 -19.78
C THR A 44 -0.81 -11.07 -19.28
N LYS A 45 -1.81 -10.90 -18.41
CA LYS A 45 -2.11 -9.62 -17.77
C LYS A 45 -1.48 -9.59 -16.37
N ARG A 46 -0.19 -9.23 -16.29
CA ARG A 46 0.48 -9.03 -14.98
C ARG A 46 -0.23 -7.94 -14.20
N VAL A 47 -0.47 -8.19 -12.91
CA VAL A 47 -0.98 -7.19 -11.97
C VAL A 47 0.07 -6.97 -10.89
N VAL A 48 0.38 -5.72 -10.58
CA VAL A 48 1.24 -5.35 -9.45
C VAL A 48 0.37 -4.84 -8.31
N PHE A 49 0.50 -5.45 -7.14
CA PHE A 49 -0.02 -4.90 -5.88
C PHE A 49 1.06 -4.06 -5.25
N TYR A 50 0.81 -2.77 -5.15
CA TYR A 50 1.76 -1.76 -4.73
C TYR A 50 1.30 -1.09 -3.45
N GLY A 51 2.12 -1.14 -2.39
CA GLY A 51 1.69 -0.65 -1.10
C GLY A 51 2.74 -0.74 0.00
N ASP A 52 2.27 -0.74 1.21
CA ASP A 52 3.03 -0.78 2.45
C ASP A 52 3.02 -2.18 3.11
N SER A 53 3.06 -2.24 4.46
CA SER A 53 3.03 -3.49 5.24
C SER A 53 1.79 -4.33 5.00
N ILE A 54 0.64 -3.70 4.74
CA ILE A 54 -0.62 -4.40 4.47
C ILE A 54 -0.51 -5.18 3.16
N THR A 55 0.11 -4.59 2.15
CA THR A 55 0.41 -5.28 0.89
C THR A 55 1.54 -6.29 1.07
N GLU A 56 2.65 -5.94 1.73
CA GLU A 56 3.79 -6.83 1.95
C GLU A 56 3.41 -8.10 2.71
N GLY A 57 2.57 -7.97 3.73
CA GLY A 57 2.11 -9.07 4.58
C GLY A 57 1.21 -10.09 3.87
N TRP A 58 0.61 -9.72 2.75
CA TRP A 58 -0.33 -10.57 2.04
C TRP A 58 0.38 -11.81 1.47
N GLY A 59 -0.03 -12.98 1.97
CA GLY A 59 0.59 -14.26 1.65
C GLY A 59 1.82 -14.62 2.50
N ARG A 60 2.20 -13.79 3.48
CA ARG A 60 3.31 -14.05 4.42
C ARG A 60 2.84 -14.40 5.84
N THR A 61 1.62 -13.99 6.21
CA THR A 61 1.09 -14.08 7.57
C THR A 61 0.21 -15.30 7.83
N GLY A 62 0.45 -16.43 7.17
CA GLY A 62 -0.32 -17.64 7.40
C GLY A 62 -0.30 -18.64 6.25
N SER A 63 -1.29 -19.56 6.21
CA SER A 63 -1.40 -20.60 5.20
C SER A 63 -1.86 -20.08 3.83
N GLU A 64 -2.34 -18.86 3.74
CA GLU A 64 -2.89 -18.30 2.50
C GLU A 64 -1.78 -17.76 1.61
N ARG A 65 -1.69 -18.32 0.41
CA ARG A 65 -0.75 -17.83 -0.61
C ARG A 65 -1.33 -16.58 -1.29
N PHE A 66 -0.45 -15.63 -1.61
CA PHE A 66 -0.81 -14.46 -2.40
C PHE A 66 -1.32 -14.88 -3.79
N PHE A 67 -2.61 -14.81 -4.01
CA PHE A 67 -3.33 -15.13 -5.26
C PHE A 67 -2.76 -16.31 -6.07
N PRO A 68 -2.92 -17.56 -5.60
CA PRO A 68 -2.32 -18.73 -6.23
C PRO A 68 -2.74 -18.87 -7.71
N GLY A 69 -1.75 -19.10 -8.59
CA GLY A 69 -1.98 -19.30 -10.02
C GLY A 69 -2.28 -18.02 -10.81
N LYS A 70 -2.30 -16.86 -10.17
CA LYS A 70 -2.45 -15.57 -10.85
C LYS A 70 -1.09 -14.94 -11.16
N PRO A 71 -0.95 -14.23 -12.29
CA PRO A 71 0.28 -13.51 -12.64
C PRO A 71 0.39 -12.19 -11.84
N TYR A 72 0.20 -12.26 -10.52
CA TYR A 72 0.17 -11.10 -9.64
C TYR A 72 1.49 -11.00 -8.88
N VAL A 73 1.97 -9.78 -8.72
CA VAL A 73 3.27 -9.47 -8.11
C VAL A 73 3.04 -8.55 -6.92
N ASN A 74 3.52 -8.98 -5.74
CA ASN A 74 3.49 -8.17 -4.53
C ASN A 74 4.72 -7.25 -4.48
N ARG A 75 4.48 -5.95 -4.34
CA ARG A 75 5.50 -4.90 -4.18
C ARG A 75 5.17 -3.99 -2.99
N GLY A 76 4.69 -4.61 -1.91
CA GLY A 76 4.51 -3.94 -0.62
C GLY A 76 5.84 -3.82 0.13
N ILE A 77 6.05 -2.72 0.85
CA ILE A 77 7.19 -2.53 1.77
C ILE A 77 6.68 -1.93 3.08
N SER A 78 6.92 -2.65 4.16
CA SER A 78 6.44 -2.29 5.50
C SER A 78 6.88 -0.88 5.92
N GLY A 79 5.94 -0.12 6.48
CA GLY A 79 6.17 1.20 7.06
C GLY A 79 6.31 2.33 6.04
N GLN A 80 6.27 2.06 4.75
CA GLN A 80 6.44 3.09 3.73
C GLN A 80 5.28 4.06 3.65
N THR A 81 5.64 5.33 3.45
CA THR A 81 4.75 6.44 3.14
C THR A 81 4.61 6.62 1.62
N THR A 82 3.61 7.38 1.20
CA THR A 82 3.36 7.68 -0.21
C THR A 82 4.55 8.34 -0.91
N ALA A 83 5.31 9.18 -0.19
CA ALA A 83 6.53 9.82 -0.72
C ALA A 83 7.61 8.78 -1.07
N GLN A 84 7.85 7.80 -0.19
CA GLN A 84 8.79 6.71 -0.47
C GLN A 84 8.31 5.82 -1.61
N MET A 85 7.01 5.53 -1.65
CA MET A 85 6.40 4.76 -2.72
C MET A 85 6.54 5.47 -4.07
N LEU A 86 6.28 6.78 -4.15
CA LEU A 86 6.46 7.53 -5.40
C LEU A 86 7.88 7.38 -5.97
N LEU A 87 8.91 7.45 -5.13
CA LEU A 87 10.31 7.34 -5.57
C LEU A 87 10.68 5.97 -6.16
N ARG A 88 10.05 4.87 -5.71
CA ARG A 88 10.33 3.53 -6.22
C ARG A 88 9.33 3.06 -7.31
N PHE A 89 8.35 3.91 -7.68
CA PHE A 89 7.28 3.54 -8.61
C PHE A 89 7.81 3.14 -9.99
N GLN A 90 8.84 3.84 -10.47
CA GLN A 90 9.49 3.52 -11.76
C GLN A 90 10.01 2.07 -11.80
N GLN A 91 10.77 1.65 -10.80
CA GLN A 91 11.43 0.35 -10.83
C GLN A 91 10.52 -0.81 -10.40
N ASP A 92 9.59 -0.57 -9.46
CA ASP A 92 8.78 -1.61 -8.84
C ASP A 92 7.39 -1.75 -9.49
N VAL A 93 7.02 -0.82 -10.36
CA VAL A 93 5.77 -0.87 -11.13
C VAL A 93 6.04 -0.74 -12.63
N ILE A 94 6.49 0.42 -13.10
CA ILE A 94 6.58 0.74 -14.53
C ILE A 94 7.53 -0.23 -15.26
N ALA A 95 8.72 -0.47 -14.71
CA ALA A 95 9.73 -1.35 -15.32
C ALA A 95 9.26 -2.82 -15.40
N LEU A 96 8.29 -3.23 -14.58
CA LEU A 96 7.71 -4.58 -14.62
C LEU A 96 6.68 -4.75 -15.74
N LYS A 97 6.30 -3.66 -16.41
CA LYS A 97 5.33 -3.64 -17.52
C LYS A 97 4.02 -4.36 -17.19
N PRO A 98 3.35 -4.04 -16.07
CA PRO A 98 2.10 -4.68 -15.74
C PRO A 98 0.97 -4.16 -16.63
N ALA A 99 -0.08 -4.96 -16.79
CA ALA A 99 -1.33 -4.50 -17.39
C ALA A 99 -2.14 -3.61 -16.43
N LEU A 100 -1.91 -3.79 -15.11
CA LEU A 100 -2.66 -3.11 -14.06
C LEU A 100 -1.83 -3.01 -12.77
N VAL A 101 -1.99 -1.90 -12.05
CA VAL A 101 -1.49 -1.71 -10.69
C VAL A 101 -2.65 -1.49 -9.71
N VAL A 102 -2.60 -2.16 -8.56
CA VAL A 102 -3.46 -1.89 -7.40
C VAL A 102 -2.64 -1.08 -6.40
N ILE A 103 -3.05 0.14 -6.09
CA ILE A 103 -2.32 1.04 -5.17
C ILE A 103 -3.08 1.11 -3.85
N LEU A 104 -2.44 0.70 -2.76
CA LEU A 104 -2.93 0.83 -1.38
C LEU A 104 -1.88 1.58 -0.56
N ALA A 105 -2.14 2.83 -0.16
CA ALA A 105 -1.19 3.67 0.54
C ALA A 105 -1.86 4.79 1.33
N GLY A 106 -1.14 5.36 2.31
CA GLY A 106 -1.56 6.53 3.08
C GLY A 106 -1.66 6.32 4.59
N THR A 107 -1.79 5.09 5.06
CA THR A 107 -1.89 4.81 6.51
C THR A 107 -0.64 5.24 7.27
N ASN A 108 0.56 4.98 6.71
CA ASN A 108 1.83 5.34 7.32
C ASN A 108 2.12 6.85 7.28
N ASP A 109 1.58 7.55 6.29
CA ASP A 109 1.61 9.01 6.21
C ASP A 109 0.78 9.61 7.35
N ILE A 110 -0.45 9.12 7.55
CA ILE A 110 -1.34 9.53 8.65
C ILE A 110 -0.70 9.22 10.01
N ALA A 111 -0.01 8.09 10.13
CA ALA A 111 0.75 7.72 11.32
C ALA A 111 2.01 8.59 11.54
N GLY A 112 2.47 9.35 10.54
CA GLY A 112 3.66 10.18 10.60
C GLY A 112 4.98 9.41 10.61
N ASN A 113 5.04 8.28 9.91
CA ASN A 113 6.22 7.39 9.91
C ASN A 113 7.49 8.07 9.36
N THR A 114 7.37 9.02 8.46
CA THR A 114 8.50 9.78 7.90
C THR A 114 8.49 11.26 8.31
N GLY A 115 7.70 11.60 9.32
CA GLY A 115 7.52 12.96 9.81
C GLY A 115 6.12 13.50 9.54
N PRO A 116 5.87 14.79 9.84
CA PRO A 116 4.58 15.42 9.63
C PRO A 116 4.19 15.39 8.14
N THR A 117 2.99 14.92 7.85
CA THR A 117 2.45 14.87 6.49
C THR A 117 1.03 15.44 6.50
N THR A 118 0.73 16.32 5.55
CA THR A 118 -0.63 16.83 5.35
C THR A 118 -1.41 15.90 4.41
N GLN A 119 -2.75 15.95 4.47
CA GLN A 119 -3.60 15.20 3.54
C GLN A 119 -3.27 15.56 2.08
N ALA A 120 -3.07 16.85 1.77
CA ALA A 120 -2.71 17.28 0.42
C ALA A 120 -1.41 16.65 -0.09
N MET A 121 -0.38 16.51 0.77
CA MET A 121 0.87 15.83 0.37
C MET A 121 0.66 14.35 0.05
N ILE A 122 -0.26 13.67 0.73
CA ILE A 122 -0.63 12.28 0.44
C ILE A 122 -1.34 12.22 -0.93
N GLU A 123 -2.29 13.11 -1.15
CA GLU A 123 -3.03 13.24 -2.41
C GLU A 123 -2.08 13.49 -3.58
N ASP A 124 -1.20 14.48 -3.48
CA ASP A 124 -0.22 14.83 -4.52
C ASP A 124 0.66 13.62 -4.91
N ASN A 125 1.16 12.87 -3.92
CA ASN A 125 1.95 11.68 -4.19
C ASN A 125 1.14 10.57 -4.90
N LEU A 126 -0.11 10.36 -4.50
CA LEU A 126 -1.00 9.37 -5.12
C LEU A 126 -1.39 9.80 -6.54
N HIS A 127 -1.71 11.08 -6.75
CA HIS A 127 -2.00 11.64 -8.07
C HIS A 127 -0.79 11.47 -9.01
N ALA A 128 0.42 11.78 -8.55
CA ALA A 128 1.64 11.58 -9.34
C ALA A 128 1.86 10.10 -9.72
N MET A 129 1.60 9.16 -8.82
CA MET A 129 1.67 7.73 -9.16
C MET A 129 0.61 7.31 -10.19
N VAL A 130 -0.60 7.87 -10.11
CA VAL A 130 -1.67 7.65 -11.10
C VAL A 130 -1.27 8.21 -12.46
N GLU A 131 -0.79 9.44 -12.53
CA GLU A 131 -0.32 10.09 -13.76
C GLU A 131 0.81 9.31 -14.42
N LEU A 132 1.79 8.85 -13.62
CA LEU A 132 2.88 7.99 -14.10
C LEU A 132 2.35 6.68 -14.68
N ALA A 133 1.40 6.01 -14.02
CA ALA A 133 0.81 4.78 -14.54
C ALA A 133 0.04 5.02 -15.85
N GLN A 134 -0.75 6.07 -15.92
CA GLN A 134 -1.51 6.47 -17.12
C GLN A 134 -0.58 6.77 -18.30
N ALA A 135 0.52 7.52 -18.07
CA ALA A 135 1.53 7.84 -19.08
C ALA A 135 2.20 6.59 -19.67
N HIS A 136 2.20 5.48 -18.93
CA HIS A 136 2.73 4.19 -19.36
C HIS A 136 1.67 3.16 -19.77
N ASN A 137 0.41 3.59 -19.98
CA ASN A 137 -0.74 2.74 -20.34
C ASN A 137 -0.98 1.59 -19.35
N ILE A 138 -0.69 1.81 -18.07
CA ILE A 138 -0.97 0.88 -16.98
C ILE A 138 -2.33 1.23 -16.38
N ARG A 139 -3.26 0.27 -16.36
CA ARG A 139 -4.56 0.46 -15.68
C ARG A 139 -4.37 0.55 -14.18
N ILE A 140 -5.28 1.26 -13.51
CA ILE A 140 -5.15 1.56 -12.09
C ILE A 140 -6.42 1.12 -11.35
N VAL A 141 -6.21 0.44 -10.24
CA VAL A 141 -7.19 0.27 -9.16
C VAL A 141 -6.66 1.06 -7.97
N LEU A 142 -7.38 2.10 -7.57
CA LEU A 142 -7.03 2.89 -6.40
C LEU A 142 -7.82 2.36 -5.20
N ALA A 143 -7.10 1.79 -4.22
CA ALA A 143 -7.73 1.22 -3.04
C ALA A 143 -7.89 2.25 -1.92
N SER A 144 -8.98 2.13 -1.17
CA SER A 144 -9.14 2.87 0.09
C SER A 144 -8.10 2.43 1.11
N VAL A 145 -7.64 3.34 1.94
CA VAL A 145 -6.95 3.00 3.21
C VAL A 145 -7.92 2.20 4.09
N LEU A 146 -7.42 1.13 4.72
CA LEU A 146 -8.22 0.31 5.61
C LEU A 146 -8.68 1.10 6.84
N PRO A 147 -9.80 0.73 7.45
CA PRO A 147 -10.23 1.36 8.70
C PRO A 147 -9.20 1.12 9.81
N VAL A 148 -8.94 2.15 10.61
CA VAL A 148 -8.02 2.09 11.74
C VAL A 148 -8.46 3.09 12.81
N SER A 149 -8.61 2.63 14.05
CA SER A 149 -9.02 3.45 15.18
C SER A 149 -7.85 4.05 15.96
N ASP A 150 -6.71 3.35 16.00
CA ASP A 150 -5.46 3.82 16.60
C ASP A 150 -4.27 3.08 15.98
N TYR A 151 -3.07 3.65 16.13
CA TYR A 151 -1.83 3.02 15.73
C TYR A 151 -1.05 2.55 16.97
N PRO A 152 -0.82 1.24 17.17
CA PRO A 152 -0.09 0.74 18.34
C PRO A 152 1.30 1.36 18.52
N TRP A 153 1.97 1.72 17.41
CA TRP A 153 3.31 2.36 17.43
C TRP A 153 3.25 3.89 17.51
N GLN A 154 2.07 4.49 17.43
CA GLN A 154 1.87 5.95 17.40
C GLN A 154 0.56 6.34 18.10
N PRO A 155 0.42 6.08 19.41
CA PRO A 155 -0.79 6.37 20.16
C PRO A 155 -1.19 7.85 20.08
N GLY A 156 -2.50 8.12 20.05
CA GLY A 156 -3.04 9.47 20.10
C GLY A 156 -3.17 10.20 18.77
N VAL A 157 -2.86 9.56 17.65
CA VAL A 157 -3.03 10.15 16.29
C VAL A 157 -4.50 10.34 15.93
N GLN A 158 -5.41 9.52 16.51
CA GLN A 158 -6.84 9.49 16.21
C GLN A 158 -7.11 9.37 14.69
N PRO A 159 -6.67 8.28 14.04
CA PRO A 159 -6.61 8.18 12.58
C PRO A 159 -7.97 8.04 11.89
N ALA A 160 -9.00 7.51 12.56
CA ALA A 160 -10.27 7.13 11.93
C ALA A 160 -10.90 8.26 11.09
N GLY A 161 -10.99 9.48 11.63
CA GLY A 161 -11.51 10.64 10.91
C GLY A 161 -10.62 11.06 9.73
N LYS A 162 -9.29 10.96 9.89
CA LYS A 162 -8.32 11.29 8.83
C LYS A 162 -8.38 10.28 7.68
N VAL A 163 -8.50 8.98 8.00
CA VAL A 163 -8.67 7.91 7.01
C VAL A 163 -9.97 8.10 6.23
N THR A 164 -11.08 8.38 6.93
CA THR A 164 -12.37 8.65 6.27
C THR A 164 -12.29 9.85 5.35
N ALA A 165 -11.64 10.94 5.78
CA ALA A 165 -11.47 12.14 4.96
C ALA A 165 -10.62 11.86 3.72
N LEU A 166 -9.49 11.18 3.86
CA LEU A 166 -8.63 10.79 2.74
C LEU A 166 -9.39 9.87 1.77
N ASN A 167 -10.05 8.83 2.26
CA ASN A 167 -10.80 7.89 1.41
C ASN A 167 -11.91 8.57 0.60
N ARG A 168 -12.57 9.58 1.18
CA ARG A 168 -13.57 10.38 0.45
C ARG A 168 -12.95 11.10 -0.76
N VAL A 169 -11.79 11.70 -0.58
CA VAL A 169 -11.09 12.40 -1.67
C VAL A 169 -10.59 11.43 -2.71
N LEU A 170 -9.99 10.30 -2.29
CA LEU A 170 -9.51 9.27 -3.23
C LEU A 170 -10.65 8.66 -4.06
N ARG A 171 -11.83 8.47 -3.47
CA ARG A 171 -13.02 8.02 -4.22
C ARG A 171 -13.43 9.05 -5.27
N ALA A 172 -13.56 10.31 -4.89
CA ALA A 172 -13.94 11.39 -5.81
C ALA A 172 -12.92 11.52 -6.96
N TYR A 173 -11.64 11.47 -6.63
CA TYR A 173 -10.57 11.50 -7.63
C TYR A 173 -10.63 10.29 -8.58
N ALA A 174 -10.86 9.09 -8.07
CA ALA A 174 -11.00 7.90 -8.91
C ALA A 174 -12.19 8.02 -9.86
N GLU A 175 -13.32 8.54 -9.39
CA GLU A 175 -14.51 8.83 -10.21
C GLU A 175 -14.21 9.86 -11.30
N GLU A 176 -13.58 10.98 -10.96
CA GLU A 176 -13.18 12.02 -11.90
C GLU A 176 -12.23 11.51 -12.99
N GLN A 177 -11.25 10.69 -12.60
CA GLN A 177 -10.26 10.14 -13.52
C GLN A 177 -10.73 8.87 -14.24
N GLY A 178 -11.95 8.40 -14.01
CA GLY A 178 -12.49 7.16 -14.60
C GLY A 178 -11.78 5.89 -14.15
N LEU A 179 -11.13 5.92 -12.98
CA LEU A 179 -10.44 4.78 -12.38
C LEU A 179 -11.42 3.84 -11.66
N VAL A 180 -10.96 2.64 -11.33
CA VAL A 180 -11.69 1.76 -10.42
C VAL A 180 -11.26 2.07 -8.99
N TYR A 181 -12.23 2.44 -8.14
CA TYR A 181 -12.03 2.57 -6.71
C TYR A 181 -12.34 1.26 -6.02
N LEU A 182 -11.38 0.73 -5.25
CA LEU A 182 -11.52 -0.50 -4.47
C LEU A 182 -11.80 -0.16 -3.00
N ASP A 183 -13.04 -0.33 -2.58
CA ASP A 183 -13.50 0.05 -1.26
C ASP A 183 -13.32 -1.08 -0.22
N TYR A 184 -12.13 -1.24 0.30
CA TYR A 184 -11.88 -2.08 1.47
C TYR A 184 -12.45 -1.46 2.75
N HIS A 185 -12.39 -0.12 2.86
CA HIS A 185 -12.79 0.59 4.07
C HIS A 185 -14.23 0.26 4.46
N THR A 186 -15.17 0.51 3.58
CA THR A 186 -16.60 0.26 3.86
C THR A 186 -16.88 -1.21 4.16
N ALA A 187 -16.21 -2.13 3.44
CA ALA A 187 -16.41 -3.56 3.61
C ALA A 187 -15.86 -4.11 4.95
N MET A 188 -14.88 -3.43 5.55
CA MET A 188 -14.14 -3.94 6.70
C MET A 188 -14.33 -3.13 7.99
N THR A 189 -14.92 -1.92 7.90
CA THR A 189 -15.14 -1.05 9.05
C THR A 189 -16.11 -1.68 10.06
N ASN A 190 -15.71 -1.74 11.32
CA ASN A 190 -16.59 -2.07 12.43
C ASN A 190 -17.36 -0.83 12.94
N LYS A 191 -18.22 -1.03 13.95
CA LYS A 191 -19.05 0.04 14.55
C LYS A 191 -18.25 1.19 15.18
N ASP A 192 -16.98 0.95 15.51
CA ASP A 192 -16.10 1.91 16.18
C ASP A 192 -15.15 2.61 15.19
N GLY A 193 -15.33 2.39 13.89
CA GLY A 193 -14.53 3.01 12.81
C GLY A 193 -13.15 2.38 12.58
N GLY A 194 -12.88 1.23 13.20
CA GLY A 194 -11.66 0.44 13.04
C GLY A 194 -11.91 -0.92 12.40
N LEU A 195 -10.95 -1.81 12.51
CA LEU A 195 -11.07 -3.23 12.13
C LEU A 195 -11.46 -4.07 13.34
N ASP A 196 -12.26 -5.11 13.11
CA ASP A 196 -12.49 -6.12 14.14
C ASP A 196 -11.20 -6.87 14.45
N PRO A 197 -10.95 -7.28 15.71
CA PRO A 197 -9.74 -8.03 16.09
C PRO A 197 -9.56 -9.35 15.33
N GLU A 198 -10.66 -9.97 14.88
CA GLU A 198 -10.62 -11.15 14.02
C GLU A 198 -9.98 -10.84 12.66
N LEU A 199 -10.23 -9.64 12.11
CA LEU A 199 -9.70 -9.20 10.82
C LEU A 199 -8.30 -8.57 10.94
N ALA A 200 -7.97 -7.96 12.09
CA ALA A 200 -6.67 -7.37 12.38
C ALA A 200 -6.40 -7.39 13.88
N ALA A 201 -5.53 -8.28 14.35
CA ALA A 201 -5.27 -8.47 15.77
C ALA A 201 -4.66 -7.25 16.47
N ASP A 202 -3.89 -6.44 15.74
CA ASP A 202 -3.30 -5.18 16.20
C ASP A 202 -4.11 -3.94 15.80
N GLY A 203 -5.28 -4.14 15.17
CA GLY A 203 -6.16 -3.09 14.68
C GLY A 203 -5.72 -2.45 13.36
N VAL A 204 -4.63 -2.91 12.73
CA VAL A 204 -4.07 -2.34 11.50
C VAL A 204 -3.75 -3.38 10.44
N HIS A 205 -2.99 -4.42 10.82
CA HIS A 205 -2.49 -5.41 9.87
C HIS A 205 -3.45 -6.61 9.76
N PRO A 206 -3.95 -6.90 8.55
CA PRO A 206 -4.91 -7.98 8.36
C PRO A 206 -4.36 -9.34 8.80
N THR A 207 -5.20 -10.08 9.51
CA THR A 207 -5.03 -11.51 9.77
C THR A 207 -5.30 -12.31 8.49
N PRO A 208 -5.09 -13.65 8.48
CA PRO A 208 -5.56 -14.49 7.37
C PRO A 208 -7.05 -14.29 7.05
N ALA A 209 -7.91 -14.12 8.07
CA ALA A 209 -9.34 -13.82 7.87
C ALA A 209 -9.55 -12.44 7.23
N GLY A 210 -8.76 -11.43 7.64
CA GLY A 210 -8.78 -10.10 7.02
C GLY A 210 -8.41 -10.16 5.54
N TYR A 211 -7.33 -10.84 5.19
CA TYR A 211 -6.94 -11.02 3.77
C TYR A 211 -7.97 -11.83 3.00
N ALA A 212 -8.55 -12.90 3.58
CA ALA A 212 -9.62 -13.66 2.94
C ALA A 212 -10.83 -12.79 2.57
N LYS A 213 -11.14 -11.78 3.40
CA LYS A 213 -12.18 -10.79 3.11
C LYS A 213 -11.77 -9.80 2.00
N MET A 214 -10.49 -9.46 1.90
CA MET A 214 -9.96 -8.55 0.88
C MET A 214 -9.87 -9.21 -0.52
N VAL A 215 -9.59 -10.50 -0.61
CA VAL A 215 -9.38 -11.22 -1.89
C VAL A 215 -10.53 -11.02 -2.89
N PRO A 216 -11.81 -11.34 -2.58
CA PRO A 216 -12.88 -11.19 -3.56
C PRO A 216 -13.11 -9.75 -4.00
N LEU A 217 -12.88 -8.78 -3.11
CA LEU A 217 -12.99 -7.36 -3.43
C LEU A 217 -11.92 -6.93 -4.42
N ALA A 218 -10.67 -7.37 -4.20
CA ALA A 218 -9.57 -7.10 -5.13
C ALA A 218 -9.80 -7.74 -6.49
N GLU A 219 -10.22 -9.01 -6.54
CA GLU A 219 -10.48 -9.71 -7.80
C GLU A 219 -11.61 -9.05 -8.60
N ALA A 220 -12.68 -8.63 -7.94
CA ALA A 220 -13.79 -7.91 -8.58
C ALA A 220 -13.31 -6.57 -9.17
N ALA A 221 -12.53 -5.79 -8.42
CA ALA A 221 -11.99 -4.51 -8.88
C ALA A 221 -11.01 -4.69 -10.05
N ILE A 222 -10.14 -5.70 -9.99
CA ILE A 222 -9.21 -6.04 -11.09
C ILE A 222 -9.97 -6.45 -12.35
N ALA A 223 -10.98 -7.31 -12.22
CA ALA A 223 -11.81 -7.73 -13.35
C ALA A 223 -12.53 -6.55 -14.00
N LEU A 224 -13.10 -5.64 -13.20
CA LEU A 224 -13.75 -4.43 -13.69
C LEU A 224 -12.75 -3.52 -14.43
N ALA A 225 -11.57 -3.32 -13.88
CA ALA A 225 -10.53 -2.49 -14.51
C ALA A 225 -9.96 -3.12 -15.79
N GLN A 226 -9.92 -4.43 -15.91
CA GLN A 226 -9.47 -5.14 -17.11
C GLN A 226 -10.52 -5.19 -18.23
N GLY A 227 -11.78 -4.98 -17.91
CA GLY A 227 -12.89 -4.92 -18.87
C GLY A 227 -13.12 -3.54 -19.49
N ARG A 228 -12.52 -2.49 -18.90
CA ARG A 228 -12.51 -1.12 -19.42
C ARG A 228 -11.36 -0.95 -20.41
#